data_69626c9a21764d0c83276b5441cdd893
#
_entry.id   69626c9a21764d0c83276b5441cdd893
#
_cell.length_a   1.000
_cell.length_b   1.000
_cell.length_c   1.000
_cell.angle_alpha   90.00
_cell.angle_beta   90.00
_cell.angle_gamma   90.00
#
_symmetry.space_group_name_H-M   'P 1'
#
loop_
_entity.id
_entity.type
_entity.pdbx_description
1 polymer ?
#
loop_
_entity_poly.entity_id
_entity_poly.type
_entity_poly.pdbx_seq_one_letter_code
_entity_poly.pdbx_strand_id
1 'polypeptide(L)'
;MTDEGASHLEQLMKKIEAIIKPFKLDEVRDALFDIGIGGMTVSEVEGFGRQHGHAEQHRGGEYGNELLPKVKLEIVLMDAQVKTVLDAIVSAAKTGKIGDGKVFVIAVREAVRIRTEEKGAGAL
;
A
#
# COMPACT_ATOMS: atom_id res chain seq x y z
N MET A 1 14.70 28.67 -7.84
CA MET A 1 14.60 27.96 -9.09
C MET A 1 14.81 26.49 -8.93
N THR A 2 15.96 26.11 -8.46
CA THR A 2 16.25 24.72 -8.29
C THR A 2 15.33 24.05 -7.31
N ASP A 3 14.89 24.77 -6.27
CA ASP A 3 13.99 24.18 -5.27
C ASP A 3 12.65 23.84 -5.87
N GLU A 4 12.15 24.67 -6.77
CA GLU A 4 10.90 24.36 -7.43
C GLU A 4 11.02 23.13 -8.30
N GLY A 5 12.12 23.03 -9.03
CA GLY A 5 12.34 21.87 -9.87
C GLY A 5 12.44 20.58 -9.04
N ALA A 6 13.16 20.64 -7.93
CA ALA A 6 13.31 19.48 -7.05
C ALA A 6 11.97 19.07 -6.46
N SER A 7 11.19 20.06 -5.99
CA SER A 7 9.86 19.75 -5.44
C SER A 7 8.95 19.12 -6.47
N HIS A 8 8.99 19.63 -7.69
CA HIS A 8 8.17 19.09 -8.76
C HIS A 8 8.56 17.65 -9.05
N LEU A 9 9.85 17.36 -9.15
CA LEU A 9 10.32 16.01 -9.40
C LEU A 9 9.94 15.07 -8.28
N GLU A 10 10.01 15.54 -7.04
CA GLU A 10 9.61 14.71 -5.89
C GLU A 10 8.14 14.38 -5.92
N GLN A 11 7.32 15.24 -6.52
CA GLN A 11 5.88 15.02 -6.60
C GLN A 11 5.48 14.11 -7.74
N LEU A 12 6.37 13.86 -8.71
CA LEU A 12 6.03 13.04 -9.87
C LEU A 12 5.87 11.58 -9.53
N MET A 13 6.59 11.07 -8.56
CA MET A 13 6.54 9.67 -8.19
C MET A 13 5.99 9.51 -6.79
N LYS A 14 5.20 8.47 -6.61
CA LYS A 14 4.62 8.14 -5.32
C LYS A 14 4.78 6.67 -5.06
N LYS A 15 4.85 6.31 -3.80
CA LYS A 15 4.73 4.92 -3.37
C LYS A 15 3.40 4.75 -2.66
N ILE A 16 2.65 3.75 -3.10
CA ILE A 16 1.46 3.34 -2.39
C ILE A 16 1.86 2.15 -1.54
N GLU A 17 1.53 2.25 -0.26
CA GLU A 17 1.79 1.19 0.70
C GLU A 17 0.46 0.82 1.31
N ALA A 18 -0.02 -0.38 1.01
CA ALA A 18 -1.33 -0.82 1.46
C ALA A 18 -1.16 -1.99 2.42
N ILE A 19 -1.78 -1.87 3.59
CA ILE A 19 -1.81 -2.95 4.57
C ILE A 19 -3.23 -3.49 4.57
N ILE A 20 -3.39 -4.74 4.17
CA ILE A 20 -4.70 -5.33 3.94
C ILE A 20 -4.84 -6.68 4.65
N LYS A 21 -6.08 -7.16 4.75
CA LYS A 21 -6.33 -8.51 5.23
C LYS A 21 -5.75 -9.53 4.26
N PRO A 22 -5.11 -10.58 4.74
CA PRO A 22 -4.44 -11.54 3.84
C PRO A 22 -5.36 -12.15 2.79
N PHE A 23 -6.61 -12.45 3.14
CA PHE A 23 -7.51 -13.12 2.20
C PHE A 23 -8.01 -12.19 1.09
N LYS A 24 -7.67 -10.90 1.17
CA LYS A 24 -8.02 -9.95 0.12
C LYS A 24 -6.92 -9.75 -0.91
N LEU A 25 -5.77 -10.38 -0.72
CA LEU A 25 -4.64 -10.18 -1.60
C LEU A 25 -4.96 -10.47 -3.06
N ASP A 26 -5.61 -11.61 -3.33
CA ASP A 26 -5.89 -12.00 -4.71
C ASP A 26 -6.82 -11.00 -5.40
N GLU A 27 -7.87 -10.56 -4.70
CA GLU A 27 -8.79 -9.59 -5.26
C GLU A 27 -8.11 -8.26 -5.56
N VAL A 28 -7.26 -7.80 -4.65
CA VAL A 28 -6.54 -6.55 -4.85
C VAL A 28 -5.56 -6.67 -6.02
N ARG A 29 -4.82 -7.78 -6.08
CA ARG A 29 -3.90 -8.01 -7.18
C ARG A 29 -4.62 -8.01 -8.52
N ASP A 30 -5.75 -8.70 -8.59
CA ASP A 30 -6.51 -8.77 -9.84
C ASP A 30 -7.03 -7.40 -10.24
N ALA A 31 -7.54 -6.63 -9.27
CA ALA A 31 -8.01 -5.28 -9.55
C ALA A 31 -6.90 -4.38 -10.08
N LEU A 32 -5.68 -4.54 -9.56
CA LEU A 32 -4.54 -3.75 -10.00
C LEU A 32 -4.09 -4.17 -11.41
N PHE A 33 -4.07 -5.47 -11.70
CA PHE A 33 -3.76 -5.92 -13.06
C PHE A 33 -4.75 -5.38 -14.06
N ASP A 34 -6.03 -5.33 -13.70
CA ASP A 34 -7.08 -4.84 -14.60
C ASP A 34 -6.87 -3.40 -15.02
N ILE A 35 -6.23 -2.61 -14.18
CA ILE A 35 -5.95 -1.20 -14.51
C ILE A 35 -4.51 -0.99 -14.95
N GLY A 36 -3.80 -2.06 -15.29
CA GLY A 36 -2.48 -1.95 -15.89
C GLY A 36 -1.31 -1.93 -14.93
N ILE A 37 -1.53 -2.19 -13.66
CA ILE A 37 -0.44 -2.22 -12.68
C ILE A 37 0.06 -3.66 -12.59
N GLY A 38 1.22 -3.94 -13.14
CA GLY A 38 1.76 -5.30 -13.17
C GLY A 38 2.86 -5.56 -12.16
N GLY A 39 3.46 -4.53 -11.58
CA GLY A 39 4.57 -4.72 -10.66
C GLY A 39 4.22 -4.27 -9.26
N MET A 40 4.46 -5.13 -8.29
CA MET A 40 4.25 -4.78 -6.89
C MET A 40 5.09 -5.68 -6.02
N THR A 41 5.44 -5.18 -4.86
CA THR A 41 6.14 -5.95 -3.85
C THR A 41 5.15 -6.36 -2.77
N VAL A 42 5.17 -7.61 -2.39
CA VAL A 42 4.23 -8.14 -1.40
C VAL A 42 5.03 -8.69 -0.23
N SER A 43 4.64 -8.33 0.98
CA SER A 43 5.26 -8.82 2.20
C SER A 43 4.19 -9.30 3.16
N GLU A 44 4.46 -10.38 3.85
CA GLU A 44 3.62 -10.80 4.97
C GLU A 44 4.12 -10.05 6.21
N VAL A 45 3.21 -9.42 6.90
CA VAL A 45 3.54 -8.63 8.07
C VAL A 45 2.55 -8.93 9.19
N GLU A 46 2.89 -8.50 10.38
CA GLU A 46 1.99 -8.61 11.51
C GLU A 46 1.81 -7.23 12.10
N GLY A 47 0.60 -6.91 12.50
CA GLY A 47 0.33 -5.62 13.06
C GLY A 47 -0.46 -5.72 14.35
N PHE A 48 -0.19 -4.78 15.25
CA PHE A 48 -1.04 -4.55 16.38
C PHE A 48 -2.13 -3.58 15.96
N GLY A 49 -3.35 -3.85 16.39
CA GLY A 49 -4.43 -2.94 16.12
C GLY A 49 -5.48 -3.05 17.18
N ARG A 50 -6.33 -2.06 17.24
CA ARG A 50 -7.47 -2.15 18.14
C ARG A 50 -8.51 -3.01 17.47
N GLN A 51 -8.72 -4.16 18.08
CA GLN A 51 -9.67 -5.13 17.60
C GLN A 51 -10.74 -5.32 18.66
N HIS A 52 -11.52 -4.27 18.85
CA HIS A 52 -12.47 -4.29 19.96
C HIS A 52 -13.44 -5.47 19.90
N GLY A 53 -13.86 -5.84 18.72
CA GLY A 53 -14.71 -6.99 18.58
C GLY A 53 -14.01 -8.27 18.99
N HIS A 54 -12.73 -8.37 18.69
CA HIS A 54 -11.93 -9.53 19.10
C HIS A 54 -11.67 -9.51 20.58
N ALA A 55 -11.38 -8.35 21.12
CA ALA A 55 -11.10 -8.22 22.53
C ALA A 55 -12.29 -8.72 23.36
N GLU A 56 -13.48 -8.44 22.90
CA GLU A 56 -14.67 -8.90 23.61
C GLU A 56 -14.86 -10.39 23.54
N GLN A 57 -14.40 -11.00 22.47
CA GLN A 57 -14.54 -12.42 22.28
C GLN A 57 -13.51 -13.22 23.04
N HIS A 58 -12.40 -12.60 23.37
CA HIS A 58 -11.34 -13.27 24.11
C HIS A 58 -11.48 -12.93 25.58
N ARG A 59 -11.04 -13.82 26.36
CA ARG A 59 -11.11 -13.61 27.79
C ARG A 59 -9.78 -13.19 28.31
N GLY A 60 -9.76 -12.41 29.34
CA GLY A 60 -8.53 -12.01 29.97
C GLY A 60 -8.08 -10.62 29.64
N GLY A 61 -8.68 -9.99 28.67
CA GLY A 61 -8.54 -8.56 28.50
C GLY A 61 -7.31 -8.03 27.80
N GLU A 62 -6.36 -8.87 27.47
CA GLU A 62 -5.17 -8.35 26.81
C GLU A 62 -5.22 -8.51 25.30
N TYR A 63 -6.36 -8.82 24.77
CA TYR A 63 -6.47 -9.24 23.37
C TYR A 63 -6.64 -8.12 22.39
N GLY A 64 -6.82 -6.90 22.84
CA GLY A 64 -6.88 -5.76 21.96
C GLY A 64 -5.56 -5.47 21.28
N ASN A 65 -4.48 -6.04 21.79
CA ASN A 65 -3.14 -5.80 21.27
C ASN A 65 -2.52 -7.02 20.65
N GLU A 66 -3.34 -7.93 20.20
CA GLU A 66 -2.84 -9.13 19.52
C GLU A 66 -2.14 -8.77 18.23
N LEU A 67 -1.07 -9.51 17.94
CA LEU A 67 -0.45 -9.43 16.62
C LEU A 67 -1.32 -10.20 15.63
N LEU A 68 -1.71 -9.53 14.58
CA LEU A 68 -2.56 -10.13 13.56
C LEU A 68 -1.83 -10.15 12.23
N PRO A 69 -1.99 -11.25 11.47
CA PRO A 69 -1.36 -11.31 10.15
C PRO A 69 -2.00 -10.32 9.20
N LYS A 70 -1.18 -9.66 8.42
CA LYS A 70 -1.58 -8.72 7.38
C LYS A 70 -0.67 -8.93 6.18
N VAL A 71 -1.05 -8.35 5.07
CA VAL A 71 -0.21 -8.31 3.87
C VAL A 71 0.06 -6.85 3.53
N LYS A 72 1.30 -6.57 3.21
CA LYS A 72 1.69 -5.24 2.77
C LYS A 72 2.01 -5.28 1.28
N LEU A 73 1.40 -4.40 0.54
CA LEU A 73 1.66 -4.19 -0.88
C LEU A 73 2.38 -2.88 -1.05
N GLU A 74 3.42 -2.88 -1.87
CA GLU A 74 4.15 -1.64 -2.18
C GLU A 74 4.21 -1.48 -3.69
N ILE A 75 3.78 -0.33 -4.17
CA ILE A 75 3.75 -0.02 -5.59
C ILE A 75 4.31 1.38 -5.76
N VAL A 76 5.33 1.53 -6.60
CA VAL A 76 5.83 2.85 -6.96
C VAL A 76 5.32 3.19 -8.34
N LEU A 77 4.73 4.39 -8.46
CA LEU A 77 4.04 4.76 -9.67
C LEU A 77 4.13 6.27 -9.88
N MET A 78 3.59 6.73 -10.99
CA MET A 78 3.54 8.15 -11.27
C MET A 78 2.34 8.77 -10.55
N ASP A 79 2.47 10.00 -10.17
CA ASP A 79 1.45 10.70 -9.42
C ASP A 79 0.08 10.65 -10.10
N ALA A 80 0.07 10.72 -11.42
CA ALA A 80 -1.20 10.71 -12.16
C ALA A 80 -1.98 9.41 -12.00
N GLN A 81 -1.33 8.34 -11.58
CA GLN A 81 -1.98 7.04 -11.40
C GLN A 81 -2.54 6.82 -10.00
N VAL A 82 -2.19 7.70 -9.06
CA VAL A 82 -2.48 7.48 -7.64
C VAL A 82 -3.97 7.29 -7.39
N LYS A 83 -4.80 8.20 -7.90
CA LYS A 83 -6.22 8.13 -7.58
C LYS A 83 -6.84 6.83 -8.07
N THR A 84 -6.54 6.44 -9.30
CA THR A 84 -7.09 5.22 -9.88
C THR A 84 -6.66 3.99 -9.06
N VAL A 85 -5.40 3.96 -8.67
CA VAL A 85 -4.87 2.83 -7.92
C VAL A 85 -5.46 2.79 -6.50
N LEU A 86 -5.56 3.96 -5.84
CA LEU A 86 -6.20 4.01 -4.54
C LEU A 86 -7.63 3.49 -4.59
N ASP A 87 -8.40 3.96 -5.56
CA ASP A 87 -9.79 3.53 -5.69
C ASP A 87 -9.89 2.03 -5.90
N ALA A 88 -9.01 1.47 -6.72
CA ALA A 88 -9.01 0.03 -6.98
C ALA A 88 -8.68 -0.77 -5.72
N ILE A 89 -7.68 -0.33 -4.97
CA ILE A 89 -7.28 -1.03 -3.75
C ILE A 89 -8.40 -1.00 -2.72
N VAL A 90 -8.94 0.18 -2.47
CA VAL A 90 -9.98 0.35 -1.45
C VAL A 90 -11.20 -0.48 -1.80
N SER A 91 -11.64 -0.42 -3.06
CA SER A 91 -12.81 -1.20 -3.48
C SER A 91 -12.61 -2.69 -3.32
N ALA A 92 -11.42 -3.17 -3.67
CA ALA A 92 -11.15 -4.62 -3.63
C ALA A 92 -10.89 -5.11 -2.20
N ALA A 93 -10.28 -4.28 -1.35
CA ALA A 93 -9.87 -4.71 -0.03
C ALA A 93 -10.93 -4.52 1.05
N LYS A 94 -11.92 -3.67 0.80
CA LYS A 94 -12.87 -3.27 1.82
C LYS A 94 -13.85 -4.39 2.13
N THR A 95 -14.01 -4.69 3.42
CA THR A 95 -15.09 -5.57 3.89
C THR A 95 -16.12 -4.79 4.70
N GLY A 96 -15.76 -3.60 5.15
CA GLY A 96 -16.62 -2.81 6.03
C GLY A 96 -16.47 -3.16 7.49
N LYS A 97 -15.54 -4.05 7.81
CA LYS A 97 -15.34 -4.51 9.18
C LYS A 97 -14.02 -4.02 9.72
N ILE A 98 -13.89 -4.04 11.02
CA ILE A 98 -12.65 -3.66 11.69
C ILE A 98 -11.50 -4.50 11.15
N GLY A 99 -10.38 -3.87 10.95
CA GLY A 99 -9.18 -4.57 10.49
C GLY A 99 -8.98 -4.55 9.00
N ASP A 100 -9.80 -3.81 8.25
CA ASP A 100 -9.64 -3.72 6.80
C ASP A 100 -8.28 -3.18 6.37
N GLY A 101 -7.66 -2.37 7.21
CA GLY A 101 -6.32 -1.87 6.93
C GLY A 101 -6.31 -0.42 6.47
N LYS A 102 -5.18 -0.03 5.94
CA LYS A 102 -4.96 1.37 5.53
C LYS A 102 -4.09 1.41 4.31
N VAL A 103 -4.19 2.52 3.59
CA VAL A 103 -3.34 2.77 2.43
C VAL A 103 -2.65 4.10 2.65
N PHE A 104 -1.34 4.12 2.43
CA PHE A 104 -0.54 5.33 2.57
C PHE A 104 0.01 5.71 1.21
N VAL A 105 0.08 7.01 0.95
CA VAL A 105 0.71 7.53 -0.25
C VAL A 105 1.92 8.33 0.21
N ILE A 106 3.08 7.96 -0.30
CA ILE A 106 4.35 8.49 0.18
C ILE A 106 5.09 9.07 -1.02
N ALA A 107 5.64 10.27 -0.87
CA ALA A 107 6.44 10.87 -1.91
C ALA A 107 7.72 10.07 -2.09
N VAL A 108 8.07 9.76 -3.33
CA VAL A 108 9.30 9.06 -3.68
C VAL A 108 10.22 10.09 -4.31
N ARG A 109 11.34 10.32 -3.65
CA ARG A 109 12.27 11.34 -4.10
C ARG A 109 13.11 10.87 -5.28
N GLU A 110 13.49 9.60 -5.25
CA GLU A 110 14.39 9.08 -6.26
C GLU A 110 14.16 7.61 -6.46
N ALA A 111 14.28 7.12 -7.69
CA ALA A 111 14.21 5.71 -8.02
C ALA A 111 15.31 5.41 -9.01
N VAL A 112 15.99 4.28 -8.84
CA VAL A 112 17.05 3.84 -9.74
C VAL A 112 16.83 2.36 -10.02
N ARG A 113 16.78 2.01 -11.29
CA ARG A 113 16.69 0.62 -11.70
C ARG A 113 18.09 0.01 -11.65
N ILE A 114 18.26 -1.04 -10.89
CA ILE A 114 19.60 -1.55 -10.62
C ILE A 114 20.30 -2.03 -11.89
N ARG A 115 19.60 -2.78 -12.74
CA ARG A 115 20.21 -3.37 -13.91
C ARG A 115 20.66 -2.34 -14.92
N THR A 116 19.84 -1.34 -15.18
CA THR A 116 20.07 -0.39 -16.26
C THR A 116 20.59 0.96 -15.78
N GLU A 117 20.52 1.20 -14.48
CA GLU A 117 20.85 2.48 -13.86
C GLU A 117 19.97 3.64 -14.33
N GLU A 118 18.84 3.32 -14.95
CA GLU A 118 17.84 4.33 -15.28
C GLU A 118 17.29 4.95 -14.01
N LYS A 119 17.00 6.24 -14.07
CA LYS A 119 16.56 7.01 -12.91
C LYS A 119 15.20 7.64 -13.14
N GLY A 120 14.53 7.94 -12.05
CA GLY A 120 13.24 8.63 -12.09
C GLY A 120 12.16 7.77 -12.72
N ALA A 121 11.31 8.39 -13.54
CA ALA A 121 10.20 7.69 -14.17
C ALA A 121 10.67 6.50 -15.01
N GLY A 122 11.84 6.59 -15.61
CA GLY A 122 12.37 5.51 -16.42
C GLY A 122 12.77 4.28 -15.61
N ALA A 123 12.85 4.41 -14.30
CA ALA A 123 13.20 3.30 -13.42
C ALA A 123 12.00 2.48 -13.00
N LEU A 124 10.80 2.98 -13.22
CA LEU A 124 9.57 2.33 -12.74
C LEU A 124 9.08 1.21 -13.65
#